data_770caa9af0a42d17486f095ce6c9ec2f
#
_entry.id   770caa9af0a42d17486f095ce6c9ec2f
#
_cell.length_a   1.000
_cell.length_b   1.000
_cell.length_c   1.000
_cell.angle_alpha   90.00
_cell.angle_beta   90.00
_cell.angle_gamma   90.00
#
_symmetry.space_group_name_H-M   'P 1'
#
loop_
_entity.id
_entity.type
_entity.pdbx_description
1 polymer ?
#
loop_
_entity_poly.entity_id
_entity_poly.type
_entity_poly.pdbx_seq_one_letter_code
_entity_poly.pdbx_strand_id
1 'polypeptide(L)'
;EWRSKARQYKGLVASMAGGDIGMMSIENLKGDFGATCWIGSCWVDSEYRQHGVLRALFEFTDARADERNWQRQGLGVWIDNEIAIKAYEKIGFVTMGEPEESTRKPGLFYQRMIRDAVI
;
A
#
# COMPACT_ATOMS: atom_id res chain seq x y z
N GLU A 1 -4.40 12.68 -13.21
CA GLU A 1 -4.94 13.35 -12.02
C GLU A 1 -5.13 12.35 -10.88
N TRP A 2 -4.45 12.55 -9.78
CA TRP A 2 -4.44 11.62 -8.66
C TRP A 2 -5.81 11.40 -8.05
N ARG A 3 -6.58 12.48 -7.88
CA ARG A 3 -7.90 12.38 -7.27
C ARG A 3 -8.88 11.60 -8.13
N SER A 4 -8.80 11.76 -9.44
CA SER A 4 -9.63 10.97 -10.36
C SER A 4 -9.27 9.50 -10.28
N LYS A 5 -7.99 9.17 -10.25
CA LYS A 5 -7.55 7.79 -10.07
C LYS A 5 -7.99 7.22 -8.73
N ALA A 6 -7.86 8.00 -7.66
CA ALA A 6 -8.25 7.56 -6.33
C ALA A 6 -9.73 7.20 -6.27
N ARG A 7 -10.59 8.01 -6.89
CA ARG A 7 -12.02 7.72 -6.93
C ARG A 7 -12.33 6.49 -7.78
N GLN A 8 -11.69 6.38 -8.94
CA GLN A 8 -11.91 5.28 -9.86
C GLN A 8 -11.51 3.94 -9.27
N TYR A 9 -10.41 3.91 -8.51
CA TYR A 9 -9.86 2.70 -7.93
C TYR A 9 -10.06 2.60 -6.42
N LYS A 10 -11.00 3.37 -5.88
CA LYS A 10 -11.27 3.41 -4.43
C LYS A 10 -10.02 3.77 -3.63
N GLY A 11 -9.25 4.74 -4.15
CA GLY A 11 -8.04 5.17 -3.49
C GLY A 11 -8.28 6.11 -2.32
N LEU A 12 -7.24 6.29 -1.52
CA LEU A 12 -7.18 7.26 -0.44
C LEU A 12 -6.17 8.32 -0.80
N VAL A 13 -6.50 9.58 -0.49
CA VAL A 13 -5.60 10.70 -0.76
C VAL A 13 -5.40 11.48 0.53
N ALA A 14 -4.14 11.70 0.90
CA ALA A 14 -3.78 12.61 1.98
C ALA A 14 -3.44 13.97 1.38
N SER A 15 -4.05 15.03 1.90
CA SER A 15 -3.85 16.38 1.39
C SER A 15 -3.48 17.34 2.51
N MET A 16 -2.66 18.34 2.15
CA MET A 16 -2.39 19.50 3.00
C MET A 16 -2.62 20.76 2.18
N ALA A 17 -2.59 21.91 2.85
CA ALA A 17 -2.71 23.19 2.16
C ALA A 17 -1.69 23.28 1.04
N GLY A 18 -2.16 23.43 -0.19
CA GLY A 18 -1.29 23.54 -1.36
C GLY A 18 -1.16 22.27 -2.19
N GLY A 19 -1.74 21.13 -1.78
CA GLY A 19 -1.74 19.96 -2.64
C GLY A 19 -1.82 18.62 -1.93
N ASP A 20 -1.77 17.58 -2.73
CA ASP A 20 -1.83 16.21 -2.24
C ASP A 20 -0.41 15.76 -1.84
N ILE A 21 -0.27 15.18 -0.67
CA ILE A 21 1.03 14.76 -0.13
C ILE A 21 1.22 13.26 -0.13
N GLY A 22 0.18 12.52 -0.38
CA GLY A 22 0.29 11.06 -0.49
C GLY A 22 -1.01 10.45 -0.97
N MET A 23 -0.90 9.23 -1.49
CA MET A 23 -2.07 8.46 -1.88
C MET A 23 -1.76 6.98 -1.88
N MET A 24 -2.80 6.17 -1.82
CA MET A 24 -2.72 4.77 -2.15
C MET A 24 -4.05 4.31 -2.73
N SER A 25 -4.02 3.24 -3.52
CA SER A 25 -5.23 2.60 -4.01
C SER A 25 -5.43 1.27 -3.29
N ILE A 26 -6.69 0.88 -3.14
CA ILE A 26 -7.05 -0.39 -2.52
C ILE A 26 -8.05 -1.09 -3.43
N GLU A 27 -7.74 -2.30 -3.84
CA GLU A 27 -8.65 -3.13 -4.63
C GLU A 27 -9.10 -4.33 -3.82
N ASN A 28 -10.39 -4.60 -3.83
CA ASN A 28 -10.95 -5.77 -3.16
C ASN A 28 -10.74 -6.99 -4.05
N LEU A 29 -9.54 -7.54 -3.98
CA LEU A 29 -9.16 -8.74 -4.70
C LEU A 29 -8.65 -9.76 -3.72
N LYS A 30 -9.14 -11.00 -3.85
CA LYS A 30 -8.55 -12.10 -3.10
C LYS A 30 -7.18 -12.38 -3.71
N GLY A 31 -6.17 -12.40 -2.85
CA GLY A 31 -4.81 -12.63 -3.28
C GLY A 31 -4.20 -13.83 -2.58
N ASP A 32 -2.95 -14.09 -2.90
CA ASP A 32 -2.18 -15.13 -2.24
C ASP A 32 -2.00 -14.79 -0.76
N PHE A 33 -1.70 -15.79 0.04
CA PHE A 33 -1.47 -15.67 1.48
C PHE A 33 -2.71 -15.18 2.26
N GLY A 34 -3.90 -15.36 1.69
CA GLY A 34 -5.15 -15.01 2.34
C GLY A 34 -5.52 -13.53 2.29
N ALA A 35 -4.86 -12.75 1.44
CA ALA A 35 -5.16 -11.33 1.33
C ALA A 35 -6.61 -11.11 0.87
N THR A 36 -7.30 -10.15 1.49
CA THR A 36 -8.66 -9.76 1.13
C THR A 36 -8.69 -8.53 0.25
N CYS A 37 -7.58 -7.80 0.18
CA CYS A 37 -7.42 -6.64 -0.67
C CYS A 37 -5.96 -6.45 -1.05
N TRP A 38 -5.73 -5.66 -2.09
CA TRP A 38 -4.38 -5.32 -2.55
C TRP A 38 -4.19 -3.81 -2.52
N ILE A 39 -3.04 -3.42 -1.98
CA ILE A 39 -2.61 -2.03 -1.97
C ILE A 39 -1.77 -1.80 -3.21
N GLY A 40 -2.15 -0.80 -3.99
CA GLY A 40 -1.40 -0.40 -5.18
C GLY A 40 -1.15 1.09 -5.19
N SER A 41 -0.32 1.55 -6.10
CA SER A 41 -0.09 2.98 -6.33
C SER A 41 0.16 3.78 -5.06
N CYS A 42 0.88 3.20 -4.09
CA CYS A 42 1.19 3.88 -2.84
C CYS A 42 2.29 4.91 -3.08
N TRP A 43 2.00 6.16 -2.73
CA TRP A 43 2.92 7.26 -2.98
C TRP A 43 2.85 8.29 -1.86
N VAL A 44 4.00 8.81 -1.48
CA VAL A 44 4.10 9.92 -0.54
C VAL A 44 5.09 10.92 -1.13
N ASP A 45 4.71 12.20 -1.14
CA ASP A 45 5.58 13.28 -1.61
C ASP A 45 6.91 13.23 -0.85
N SER A 46 8.02 13.39 -1.57
CA SER A 46 9.35 13.24 -0.99
C SER A 46 9.59 14.23 0.18
N GLU A 47 8.97 15.41 0.14
CA GLU A 47 9.10 16.37 1.21
C GLU A 47 8.38 15.95 2.49
N TYR A 48 7.45 15.02 2.39
CA TYR A 48 6.62 14.57 3.53
C TYR A 48 6.91 13.13 3.94
N ARG A 49 7.92 12.50 3.36
CA ARG A 49 8.33 11.16 3.79
C ARG A 49 8.85 11.22 5.21
N GLN A 50 8.57 10.17 5.98
CA GLN A 50 8.92 10.06 7.40
C GLN A 50 8.17 11.05 8.30
N HIS A 51 7.09 11.67 7.79
CA HIS A 51 6.22 12.56 8.58
C HIS A 51 4.90 11.89 8.97
N GLY A 52 4.84 10.56 8.90
CA GLY A 52 3.66 9.82 9.34
C GLY A 52 2.53 9.76 8.33
N VAL A 53 2.72 10.22 7.09
CA VAL A 53 1.67 10.21 6.07
C VAL A 53 1.26 8.78 5.72
N LEU A 54 2.23 7.89 5.53
CA LEU A 54 1.94 6.49 5.21
C LEU A 54 1.19 5.82 6.35
N ARG A 55 1.62 6.05 7.59
CA ARG A 55 0.92 5.51 8.76
C ARG A 55 -0.51 6.03 8.85
N ALA A 56 -0.72 7.32 8.58
CA ALA A 56 -2.06 7.91 8.60
C ALA A 56 -2.98 7.28 7.55
N LEU A 57 -2.47 7.02 6.36
CA LEU A 57 -3.24 6.34 5.32
C LEU A 57 -3.67 4.94 5.77
N PHE A 58 -2.77 4.19 6.40
CA PHE A 58 -3.11 2.85 6.89
C PHE A 58 -4.00 2.87 8.13
N GLU A 59 -3.88 3.87 8.99
CA GLU A 59 -4.82 4.03 10.10
C GLU A 59 -6.23 4.29 9.60
N PHE A 60 -6.37 5.10 8.57
CA PHE A 60 -7.66 5.34 7.93
C PHE A 60 -8.23 4.04 7.34
N THR A 61 -7.38 3.25 6.69
CA THR A 61 -7.76 1.96 6.13
C THR A 61 -8.22 1.00 7.22
N ASP A 62 -7.48 0.92 8.31
CA ASP A 62 -7.78 0.01 9.42
C ASP A 62 -9.12 0.34 10.08
N ALA A 63 -9.43 1.62 10.21
CA ALA A 63 -10.70 2.05 10.79
C ALA A 63 -11.91 1.58 9.97
N ARG A 64 -11.71 1.24 8.71
CA ARG A 64 -12.77 0.80 7.80
C ARG A 64 -12.62 -0.65 7.37
N ALA A 65 -11.72 -1.38 7.99
CA ALA A 65 -11.38 -2.75 7.55
C ALA A 65 -12.58 -3.69 7.58
N ASP A 66 -13.38 -3.64 8.65
CA ASP A 66 -14.53 -4.55 8.78
C ASP A 66 -15.60 -4.27 7.74
N GLU A 67 -15.94 -3.01 7.54
CA GLU A 67 -17.04 -2.67 6.63
C GLU A 67 -16.64 -2.77 5.15
N ARG A 68 -15.35 -2.71 4.85
CA ARG A 68 -14.85 -2.72 3.47
C ARG A 68 -14.11 -3.98 3.08
N ASN A 69 -13.97 -4.93 3.98
CA ASN A 69 -13.25 -6.17 3.77
C ASN A 69 -11.76 -5.93 3.47
N TRP A 70 -11.16 -5.05 4.27
CA TRP A 70 -9.73 -4.72 4.17
C TRP A 70 -8.94 -5.30 5.35
N GLN A 71 -9.39 -6.42 5.89
CA GLN A 71 -8.79 -7.00 7.08
C GLN A 71 -7.39 -7.55 6.84
N ARG A 72 -7.16 -8.13 5.68
CA ARG A 72 -5.83 -8.65 5.34
C ARG A 72 -5.33 -8.01 4.06
N GLN A 73 -4.32 -7.18 4.21
CA GLN A 73 -3.82 -6.30 3.16
C GLN A 73 -2.56 -6.88 2.55
N GLY A 74 -2.52 -6.94 1.22
CA GLY A 74 -1.36 -7.40 0.49
C GLY A 74 -0.80 -6.31 -0.40
N LEU A 75 0.50 -6.34 -0.65
CA LEU A 75 1.15 -5.45 -1.61
C LEU A 75 2.36 -6.14 -2.23
N GLY A 76 2.83 -5.58 -3.33
CA GLY A 76 4.09 -5.98 -3.94
C GLY A 76 5.05 -4.79 -3.96
N VAL A 77 6.29 -5.02 -3.64
CA VAL A 77 7.32 -3.99 -3.62
C VAL A 77 8.58 -4.52 -4.31
N TRP A 78 9.23 -3.66 -5.10
CA TRP A 78 10.47 -4.06 -5.77
C TRP A 78 11.54 -4.42 -4.73
N ILE A 79 12.27 -5.51 -4.97
CA ILE A 79 13.24 -6.03 -3.98
C ILE A 79 14.41 -5.07 -3.73
N ASP A 80 14.70 -4.18 -4.66
CA ASP A 80 15.77 -3.19 -4.50
C ASP A 80 15.29 -1.89 -3.84
N ASN A 81 14.00 -1.77 -3.57
CA ASN A 81 13.44 -0.59 -2.90
C ASN A 81 13.45 -0.79 -1.39
N GLU A 82 14.64 -0.77 -0.81
CA GLU A 82 14.81 -1.01 0.62
C GLU A 82 14.11 0.02 1.50
N ILE A 83 14.02 1.26 1.03
CA ILE A 83 13.36 2.33 1.78
C ILE A 83 11.87 2.01 1.94
N ALA A 84 11.21 1.59 0.85
CA ALA A 84 9.80 1.24 0.90
C ALA A 84 9.57 -0.02 1.76
N ILE A 85 10.41 -1.03 1.60
CA ILE A 85 10.27 -2.27 2.39
C ILE A 85 10.35 -1.95 3.89
N LYS A 86 11.33 -1.15 4.31
CA LYS A 86 11.46 -0.76 5.71
C LYS A 86 10.28 0.06 6.20
N ALA A 87 9.76 0.95 5.35
CA ALA A 87 8.60 1.76 5.71
C ALA A 87 7.37 0.87 5.93
N TYR A 88 7.15 -0.12 5.07
CA TYR A 88 6.03 -1.06 5.24
C TYR A 88 6.23 -1.95 6.46
N GLU A 89 7.44 -2.40 6.72
CA GLU A 89 7.73 -3.20 7.92
C GLU A 89 7.40 -2.43 9.20
N LYS A 90 7.67 -1.13 9.24
CA LYS A 90 7.36 -0.28 10.39
C LYS A 90 5.88 -0.20 10.70
N ILE A 91 5.02 -0.35 9.70
CA ILE A 91 3.57 -0.35 9.92
C ILE A 91 3.00 -1.75 10.06
N GLY A 92 3.82 -2.79 10.05
CA GLY A 92 3.40 -4.13 10.38
C GLY A 92 3.35 -5.12 9.22
N PHE A 93 3.76 -4.73 8.03
CA PHE A 93 3.86 -5.68 6.93
C PHE A 93 5.01 -6.66 7.15
N VAL A 94 4.79 -7.89 6.75
CA VAL A 94 5.83 -8.93 6.75
C VAL A 94 5.97 -9.49 5.34
N THR A 95 7.18 -9.84 4.96
CA THR A 95 7.43 -10.46 3.66
C THR A 95 6.90 -11.88 3.63
N MET A 96 6.30 -12.26 2.52
CA MET A 96 5.70 -13.58 2.33
C MET A 96 6.16 -14.17 1.01
N GLY A 97 6.67 -15.39 1.07
CA GLY A 97 7.11 -16.13 -0.10
C GLY A 97 8.42 -15.63 -0.68
N GLU A 98 8.80 -16.20 -1.78
CA GLU A 98 10.01 -15.83 -2.50
C GLU A 98 9.73 -14.65 -3.44
N PRO A 99 10.74 -13.83 -3.76
CA PRO A 99 10.58 -12.79 -4.77
C PRO A 99 10.12 -13.39 -6.11
N GLU A 100 9.26 -12.66 -6.79
CA GLU A 100 8.70 -13.09 -8.07
C GLU A 100 9.10 -12.14 -9.19
N GLU A 101 9.36 -12.69 -10.35
CA GLU A 101 9.70 -11.88 -11.51
C GLU A 101 8.44 -11.22 -12.06
N SER A 102 8.54 -9.92 -12.36
CA SER A 102 7.42 -9.17 -12.92
C SER A 102 7.15 -9.60 -14.37
N THR A 103 5.91 -9.86 -14.69
CA THR A 103 5.51 -10.18 -16.07
C THR A 103 5.53 -8.95 -16.96
N ARG A 104 5.33 -7.76 -16.38
CA ARG A 104 5.33 -6.51 -17.14
C ARG A 104 6.74 -5.93 -17.35
N LYS A 105 7.66 -6.26 -16.45
CA LYS A 105 9.04 -5.76 -16.48
C LYS A 105 10.00 -6.93 -16.26
N PRO A 106 10.26 -7.75 -17.29
CA PRO A 106 11.15 -8.90 -17.16
C PRO A 106 12.52 -8.50 -16.63
N GLY A 107 13.07 -9.32 -15.75
CA GLY A 107 14.34 -9.04 -15.10
C GLY A 107 14.23 -8.28 -13.80
N LEU A 108 13.05 -7.73 -13.47
CA LEU A 108 12.81 -7.06 -12.20
C LEU A 108 11.95 -7.96 -11.31
N PHE A 109 12.31 -8.03 -10.05
CA PHE A 109 11.65 -8.90 -9.08
C PHE A 109 10.95 -8.06 -8.01
N TYR A 110 9.81 -8.53 -7.55
CA TYR A 110 9.07 -7.90 -6.45
C TYR A 110 8.86 -8.90 -5.32
N GLN A 111 8.74 -8.36 -4.10
CA GLN A 111 8.46 -9.11 -2.90
C GLN A 111 7.03 -8.83 -2.48
N ARG A 112 6.29 -9.89 -2.15
CA ARG A 112 4.95 -9.74 -1.59
C ARG A 112 5.05 -9.52 -0.09
N MET A 113 4.19 -8.65 0.42
CA MET A 113 4.10 -8.37 1.85
C MET A 113 2.64 -8.40 2.27
N ILE A 114 2.40 -8.84 3.49
CA ILE A 114 1.06 -9.00 4.05
C ILE A 114 1.00 -8.31 5.41
N ARG A 115 -0.14 -7.71 5.71
CA ARG A 115 -0.43 -7.08 7.00
C ARG A 115 -1.89 -7.29 7.35
N ASP A 116 -2.14 -7.65 8.60
CA ASP A 116 -3.52 -7.66 9.11
C ASP A 116 -3.84 -6.28 9.68
N ALA A 117 -5.07 -5.82 9.42
CA ALA A 117 -5.52 -4.53 9.94
C ALA A 117 -5.47 -4.52 11.47
N VAL A 118 -5.09 -3.38 12.02
CA VAL A 118 -5.09 -3.16 13.46
C VAL A 118 -6.48 -2.64 13.84
N ILE A 119 -7.20 -3.44 14.59
CA ILE A 119 -8.58 -3.14 14.98
C ILE A 119 -8.65 -2.82 16.46
#